data_819525298dd4db0a54086609960769d6
#
_entry.id   819525298dd4db0a54086609960769d6
#
_cell.length_a   1.000
_cell.length_b   1.000
_cell.length_c   1.000
_cell.angle_alpha   90.00
_cell.angle_beta   90.00
_cell.angle_gamma   90.00
#
_symmetry.space_group_name_H-M   'P 1'
#
loop_
_entity.id
_entity.type
_entity.pdbx_description
1 polymer ?
#
loop_
_entity_poly.entity_id
_entity_poly.type
_entity_poly.pdbx_seq_one_letter_code
_entity_poly.pdbx_strand_id
1 'polypeptide(L)'
;MAANTNHAFGYGDDPWTEEATRKVKEQFTHPCEPLFVFNGTGSNTMALQLMTRPYHVIFCADTAHIAVDECGAPSKATGCFMRTISTPDGKLTPELLKPYMINFGVEHHSQPGAVYISQCTELGTVYTPAEVRALTTFAHEHGLLLHMDGARISNAAAALGVSLDEISGACGVDTLTLGGTKNGLMGAECVVVFNPDLMKEARYARKQACQLASKMRYI
;
A
#
# COMPACT_ATOMS: atom_id res chain seq x y z
N MET A 1 18.60 -5.14 -20.73
CA MET A 1 19.12 -5.51 -22.08
C MET A 1 18.67 -6.90 -22.47
N ALA A 2 18.81 -7.94 -21.61
CA ALA A 2 18.36 -9.32 -21.92
C ALA A 2 16.87 -9.42 -22.29
N ALA A 3 16.02 -8.66 -21.62
CA ALA A 3 14.57 -8.62 -21.90
C ALA A 3 14.16 -8.06 -23.27
N ASN A 4 15.12 -7.59 -24.08
CA ASN A 4 14.86 -7.02 -25.41
C ASN A 4 15.44 -7.88 -26.55
N THR A 5 15.87 -9.10 -26.29
CA THR A 5 16.54 -9.95 -27.30
C THR A 5 15.58 -10.78 -28.16
N ASN A 6 14.38 -11.08 -27.63
CA ASN A 6 13.41 -11.92 -28.29
C ASN A 6 11.99 -11.36 -28.18
N HIS A 7 11.06 -11.93 -28.97
CA HIS A 7 9.64 -11.65 -28.83
C HIS A 7 9.16 -12.04 -27.42
N ALA A 8 8.39 -11.15 -26.78
CA ALA A 8 7.70 -11.42 -25.53
C ALA A 8 6.33 -10.76 -25.55
N PHE A 9 5.36 -11.42 -24.93
CA PHE A 9 4.01 -10.88 -24.76
C PHE A 9 4.04 -9.58 -23.97
N GLY A 10 3.03 -8.76 -24.15
CA GLY A 10 2.88 -7.47 -23.45
C GLY A 10 2.13 -7.60 -22.14
N TYR A 11 2.06 -6.48 -21.42
CA TYR A 11 1.18 -6.28 -20.25
C TYR A 11 1.46 -7.20 -19.05
N GLY A 12 2.67 -7.74 -18.96
CA GLY A 12 3.10 -8.60 -17.85
C GLY A 12 2.99 -10.10 -18.11
N ASP A 13 2.53 -10.50 -19.30
CA ASP A 13 2.48 -11.91 -19.71
C ASP A 13 3.83 -12.32 -20.34
N ASP A 14 4.94 -12.00 -19.67
CA ASP A 14 6.31 -12.26 -20.10
C ASP A 14 7.13 -12.93 -18.99
N PRO A 15 8.16 -13.73 -19.34
CA PRO A 15 8.90 -14.54 -18.36
C PRO A 15 9.62 -13.72 -17.28
N TRP A 16 10.02 -12.47 -17.56
CA TRP A 16 10.69 -11.61 -16.57
C TRP A 16 9.70 -11.11 -15.52
N THR A 17 8.51 -10.68 -15.96
CA THR A 17 7.44 -10.25 -15.05
C THR A 17 6.93 -11.44 -14.22
N GLU A 18 6.80 -12.63 -14.81
CA GLU A 18 6.43 -13.86 -14.10
C GLU A 18 7.46 -14.21 -13.03
N GLU A 19 8.75 -14.20 -13.37
CA GLU A 19 9.84 -14.50 -12.43
C GLU A 19 9.93 -13.45 -11.30
N ALA A 20 9.78 -12.17 -11.63
CA ALA A 20 9.74 -11.11 -10.62
C ALA A 20 8.54 -11.28 -9.67
N THR A 21 7.36 -11.60 -10.22
CA THR A 21 6.15 -11.88 -9.42
C THR A 21 6.38 -13.08 -8.49
N ARG A 22 6.98 -14.16 -8.98
CA ARG A 22 7.32 -15.33 -8.17
C ARG A 22 8.25 -14.97 -7.02
N LYS A 23 9.31 -14.21 -7.30
CA LYS A 23 10.28 -13.77 -6.29
C LYS A 23 9.68 -12.84 -5.23
N VAL A 24 8.75 -11.97 -5.61
CA VAL A 24 8.03 -11.17 -4.62
C VAL A 24 7.15 -12.05 -3.75
N LYS A 25 6.40 -13.00 -4.34
CA LYS A 25 5.56 -13.93 -3.58
C LYS A 25 6.36 -14.76 -2.56
N GLU A 26 7.59 -15.14 -2.89
CA GLU A 26 8.48 -15.89 -1.99
C GLU A 26 8.92 -15.12 -0.74
N GLN A 27 8.75 -13.79 -0.71
CA GLN A 27 9.04 -12.98 0.48
C GLN A 27 7.93 -13.06 1.53
N PHE A 28 6.78 -13.64 1.18
CA PHE A 28 5.60 -13.69 2.04
C PHE A 28 5.12 -15.12 2.23
N THR A 29 4.75 -15.48 3.45
CA THR A 29 4.17 -16.78 3.79
C THR A 29 2.67 -16.83 3.52
N HIS A 30 2.02 -15.67 3.48
CA HIS A 30 0.60 -15.52 3.18
C HIS A 30 0.37 -15.39 1.66
N PRO A 31 -0.73 -15.93 1.14
CA PRO A 31 -1.11 -15.70 -0.25
C PRO A 31 -1.19 -14.21 -0.56
N CYS A 32 -0.56 -13.80 -1.66
CA CYS A 32 -0.58 -12.41 -2.09
C CYS A 32 -0.56 -12.28 -3.61
N GLU A 33 -1.02 -11.14 -4.13
CA GLU A 33 -0.95 -10.79 -5.55
C GLU A 33 -0.10 -9.54 -5.74
N PRO A 34 1.15 -9.69 -6.21
CA PRO A 34 2.02 -8.57 -6.57
C PRO A 34 1.64 -7.99 -7.92
N LEU A 35 1.52 -6.67 -8.00
CA LEU A 35 1.21 -5.94 -9.22
C LEU A 35 2.23 -4.81 -9.42
N PHE A 36 3.14 -4.96 -10.37
CA PHE A 36 4.14 -3.94 -10.68
C PHE A 36 3.49 -2.69 -11.25
N VAL A 37 4.00 -1.53 -10.85
CA VAL A 37 3.51 -0.19 -11.18
C VAL A 37 4.69 0.75 -11.43
N PHE A 38 4.44 1.96 -11.97
CA PHE A 38 5.52 2.88 -12.38
C PHE A 38 6.23 3.58 -11.23
N ASN A 39 5.50 3.93 -10.16
CA ASN A 39 6.05 4.71 -9.05
C ASN A 39 5.20 4.57 -7.78
N GLY A 40 5.73 5.08 -6.65
CA GLY A 40 5.10 4.99 -5.34
C GLY A 40 3.74 5.71 -5.26
N THR A 41 3.63 6.92 -5.82
CA THR A 41 2.36 7.66 -5.87
C THR A 41 1.28 6.87 -6.63
N GLY A 42 1.65 6.24 -7.76
CA GLY A 42 0.76 5.36 -8.50
C GLY A 42 0.37 4.12 -7.71
N SER A 43 1.30 3.57 -6.93
CA SER A 43 1.06 2.45 -6.03
C SER A 43 0.05 2.80 -4.94
N ASN A 44 0.32 3.86 -4.18
CA ASN A 44 -0.56 4.34 -3.12
C ASN A 44 -1.96 4.69 -3.65
N THR A 45 -2.02 5.42 -4.76
CA THR A 45 -3.27 5.79 -5.41
C THR A 45 -4.09 4.57 -5.82
N MET A 46 -3.47 3.62 -6.50
CA MET A 46 -4.11 2.38 -6.94
C MET A 46 -4.62 1.55 -5.75
N ALA A 47 -3.78 1.37 -4.72
CA ALA A 47 -4.16 0.61 -3.53
C ALA A 47 -5.36 1.24 -2.82
N LEU A 48 -5.35 2.55 -2.62
CA LEU A 48 -6.44 3.27 -1.98
C LEU A 48 -7.73 3.27 -2.81
N GLN A 49 -7.64 3.37 -4.15
CA GLN A 49 -8.81 3.19 -5.03
C GLN A 49 -9.43 1.80 -4.91
N LEU A 50 -8.59 0.78 -4.78
CA LEU A 50 -9.04 -0.61 -4.63
C LEU A 50 -9.78 -0.82 -3.29
N MET A 51 -9.31 -0.16 -2.22
CA MET A 51 -9.78 -0.35 -0.85
C MET A 51 -10.99 0.52 -0.49
N THR A 52 -11.25 1.60 -1.21
CA THR A 52 -12.19 2.63 -0.77
C THR A 52 -13.31 2.91 -1.77
N ARG A 53 -14.28 3.71 -1.33
CA ARG A 53 -15.35 4.30 -2.15
C ARG A 53 -15.35 5.81 -1.94
N PRO A 54 -15.83 6.64 -2.87
CA PRO A 54 -15.72 8.11 -2.79
C PRO A 54 -16.30 8.75 -1.53
N TYR A 55 -17.22 8.08 -0.86
CA TYR A 55 -17.81 8.56 0.40
C TYR A 55 -17.00 8.15 1.65
N HIS A 56 -15.87 7.46 1.47
CA HIS A 56 -15.02 7.05 2.60
C HIS A 56 -14.07 8.16 3.07
N VAL A 57 -13.60 8.00 4.31
CA VAL A 57 -12.47 8.73 4.89
C VAL A 57 -11.25 7.82 4.89
N ILE A 58 -10.13 8.36 4.47
CA ILE A 58 -8.80 7.75 4.63
C ILE A 58 -8.09 8.48 5.78
N PHE A 59 -7.69 7.73 6.81
CA PHE A 59 -6.94 8.24 7.96
C PHE A 59 -5.45 8.06 7.76
N CYS A 60 -4.66 9.10 7.96
CA CYS A 60 -3.20 9.05 7.89
C CYS A 60 -2.56 10.01 8.89
N ALA A 61 -1.26 9.86 9.18
CA ALA A 61 -0.51 10.87 9.92
C ALA A 61 -0.44 12.19 9.14
N ASP A 62 -0.33 13.32 9.83
CA ASP A 62 -0.19 14.64 9.20
C ASP A 62 1.11 14.78 8.40
N THR A 63 2.12 13.97 8.70
CA THR A 63 3.38 13.86 7.93
C THR A 63 3.35 12.86 6.79
N ALA A 64 2.26 12.11 6.62
CA ALA A 64 2.17 11.02 5.64
C ALA A 64 2.36 11.52 4.20
N HIS A 65 3.12 10.78 3.41
CA HIS A 65 3.47 11.10 2.03
C HIS A 65 2.23 11.42 1.17
N ILE A 66 1.15 10.66 1.32
CA ILE A 66 -0.12 10.88 0.60
C ILE A 66 -0.78 12.23 0.93
N ALA A 67 -0.52 12.78 2.11
CA ALA A 67 -1.08 14.06 2.55
C ALA A 67 -0.20 15.25 2.12
N VAL A 68 1.13 15.06 2.05
CA VAL A 68 2.11 16.15 1.92
C VAL A 68 2.73 16.20 0.53
N ASP A 69 3.18 15.06 0.00
CA ASP A 69 4.11 14.99 -1.15
C ASP A 69 3.54 14.29 -2.41
N GLU A 70 2.23 14.06 -2.48
CA GLU A 70 1.60 13.45 -3.66
C GLU A 70 0.63 14.40 -4.41
N CYS A 71 0.71 15.71 -4.13
CA CYS A 71 -0.07 16.74 -4.81
C CYS A 71 -1.58 16.42 -4.89
N GLY A 72 -2.13 15.77 -3.86
CA GLY A 72 -3.53 15.38 -3.80
C GLY A 72 -3.93 14.25 -4.76
N ALA A 73 -2.98 13.52 -5.37
CA ALA A 73 -3.27 12.45 -6.31
C ALA A 73 -4.20 11.37 -5.75
N PRO A 74 -4.00 10.85 -4.52
CA PRO A 74 -4.91 9.88 -3.93
C PRO A 74 -6.33 10.43 -3.73
N SER A 75 -6.49 11.64 -3.20
CA SER A 75 -7.80 12.28 -3.03
C SER A 75 -8.53 12.51 -4.34
N LYS A 76 -7.80 12.96 -5.38
CA LYS A 76 -8.36 13.14 -6.73
C LYS A 76 -8.85 11.82 -7.32
N ALA A 77 -8.08 10.76 -7.16
CA ALA A 77 -8.37 9.48 -7.79
C ALA A 77 -9.46 8.69 -7.06
N THR A 78 -9.46 8.73 -5.72
CA THR A 78 -10.43 8.01 -4.89
C THR A 78 -11.73 8.78 -4.69
N GLY A 79 -11.68 10.12 -4.73
CA GLY A 79 -12.76 10.99 -4.29
C GLY A 79 -12.94 11.02 -2.76
N CYS A 80 -12.09 10.33 -2.01
CA CYS A 80 -12.20 10.21 -0.57
C CYS A 80 -11.74 11.49 0.15
N PHE A 81 -12.38 11.75 1.29
CA PHE A 81 -11.89 12.73 2.24
C PHE A 81 -10.65 12.17 2.96
N MET A 82 -9.56 12.92 2.97
CA MET A 82 -8.35 12.56 3.71
C MET A 82 -8.36 13.25 5.08
N ARG A 83 -8.30 12.47 6.13
CA ARG A 83 -8.23 12.94 7.51
C ARG A 83 -6.81 12.75 8.03
N THR A 84 -6.08 13.84 8.13
CA THR A 84 -4.77 13.85 8.77
C THR A 84 -4.91 13.92 10.30
N ILE A 85 -4.06 13.17 11.00
CA ILE A 85 -4.02 13.08 12.45
C ILE A 85 -2.63 13.49 12.90
N SER A 86 -2.56 14.46 13.79
CA SER A 86 -1.27 14.92 14.33
C SER A 86 -0.67 13.84 15.21
N THR A 87 0.61 13.57 14.98
CA THR A 87 1.36 12.53 15.66
C THR A 87 2.70 13.10 16.14
N PRO A 88 3.23 12.66 17.27
CA PRO A 88 4.52 13.15 17.78
C PRO A 88 5.72 12.62 16.99
N ASP A 89 5.54 11.49 16.30
CA ASP A 89 6.63 10.72 15.69
C ASP A 89 6.28 10.14 14.30
N GLY A 90 5.18 10.60 13.70
CA GLY A 90 4.69 10.11 12.40
C GLY A 90 3.92 8.79 12.47
N LYS A 91 3.73 8.21 13.67
CA LYS A 91 3.02 6.94 13.84
C LYS A 91 1.59 7.12 14.33
N LEU A 92 0.64 6.51 13.64
CA LEU A 92 -0.72 6.33 14.12
C LEU A 92 -0.76 5.23 15.20
N THR A 93 -1.72 5.35 16.10
CA THR A 93 -2.07 4.29 17.07
C THR A 93 -3.58 4.11 17.14
N PRO A 94 -4.08 2.98 17.65
CA PRO A 94 -5.50 2.78 17.89
C PRO A 94 -6.14 3.91 18.71
N GLU A 95 -5.44 4.43 19.71
CA GLU A 95 -5.92 5.49 20.59
C GLU A 95 -6.13 6.81 19.81
N LEU A 96 -5.25 7.13 18.86
CA LEU A 96 -5.36 8.31 18.01
C LEU A 96 -6.50 8.18 17.00
N LEU A 97 -6.82 6.96 16.55
CA LEU A 97 -7.90 6.68 15.60
C LEU A 97 -9.28 6.62 16.28
N LYS A 98 -9.35 6.12 17.52
CA LYS A 98 -10.59 5.86 18.26
C LYS A 98 -11.59 7.03 18.27
N PRO A 99 -11.19 8.30 18.47
CA PRO A 99 -12.14 9.44 18.44
C PRO A 99 -12.86 9.64 17.11
N TYR A 100 -12.34 9.08 16.01
CA TYR A 100 -12.89 9.21 14.68
C TYR A 100 -13.77 8.02 14.26
N MET A 101 -13.86 6.98 15.08
CA MET A 101 -14.71 5.82 14.82
C MET A 101 -16.16 6.10 15.26
N ILE A 102 -16.78 7.05 14.59
CA ILE A 102 -18.11 7.59 14.90
C ILE A 102 -18.94 7.71 13.62
N ASN A 103 -20.25 7.86 13.78
CA ASN A 103 -21.21 8.14 12.69
C ASN A 103 -21.30 7.04 11.62
N PHE A 104 -20.97 5.80 11.95
CA PHE A 104 -21.16 4.67 11.05
C PHE A 104 -22.62 4.54 10.62
N GLY A 105 -22.89 4.43 9.31
CA GLY A 105 -24.22 4.29 8.74
C GLY A 105 -25.05 5.59 8.70
N VAL A 106 -24.50 6.72 9.13
CA VAL A 106 -25.18 8.03 9.04
C VAL A 106 -24.87 8.65 7.69
N GLU A 107 -25.88 8.77 6.82
CA GLU A 107 -25.74 9.21 5.42
C GLU A 107 -25.19 10.64 5.24
N HIS A 108 -25.32 11.49 6.25
CA HIS A 108 -24.81 12.87 6.22
C HIS A 108 -23.28 12.97 6.45
N HIS A 109 -22.62 11.87 6.80
CA HIS A 109 -21.18 11.86 7.13
C HIS A 109 -20.41 10.94 6.22
N SER A 110 -19.19 11.36 5.83
CA SER A 110 -18.24 10.45 5.20
C SER A 110 -17.92 9.29 6.14
N GLN A 111 -17.89 8.08 5.61
CA GLN A 111 -17.76 6.87 6.41
C GLN A 111 -16.28 6.49 6.59
N PRO A 112 -15.84 6.08 7.79
CA PRO A 112 -14.51 5.50 7.97
C PRO A 112 -14.28 4.35 6.97
N GLY A 113 -13.17 4.37 6.22
CA GLY A 113 -12.94 3.39 5.16
C GLY A 113 -11.55 2.76 5.16
N ALA A 114 -10.50 3.55 5.37
CA ALA A 114 -9.15 3.03 5.35
C ALA A 114 -8.21 3.76 6.30
N VAL A 115 -7.20 3.03 6.77
CA VAL A 115 -6.03 3.55 7.48
C VAL A 115 -4.82 3.43 6.57
N TYR A 116 -4.03 4.50 6.47
CA TYR A 116 -2.76 4.54 5.76
C TYR A 116 -1.62 4.77 6.74
N ILE A 117 -0.57 3.97 6.65
CA ILE A 117 0.67 4.15 7.40
C ILE A 117 1.87 4.06 6.48
N SER A 118 2.99 4.70 6.83
CA SER A 118 4.28 4.60 6.12
C SER A 118 5.28 3.79 6.94
N GLN A 119 5.98 2.85 6.29
CA GLN A 119 7.01 2.01 6.92
C GLN A 119 8.33 2.08 6.12
N CYS A 120 9.39 2.71 6.66
CA CYS A 120 9.36 3.58 7.85
C CYS A 120 8.64 4.91 7.54
N THR A 121 8.28 5.63 8.61
CA THR A 121 7.59 6.92 8.49
C THR A 121 8.49 7.98 7.83
N GLU A 122 7.91 9.08 7.43
CA GLU A 122 8.60 10.23 6.85
C GLU A 122 9.56 10.91 7.85
N LEU A 123 9.35 10.69 9.16
CA LEU A 123 10.25 11.14 10.23
C LEU A 123 11.36 10.12 10.57
N GLY A 124 11.40 8.97 9.86
CA GLY A 124 12.41 7.93 10.06
C GLY A 124 12.12 6.99 11.24
N THR A 125 10.97 7.09 11.88
CA THR A 125 10.53 6.15 12.90
C THR A 125 10.04 4.85 12.26
N VAL A 126 10.02 3.77 13.03
CA VAL A 126 9.69 2.43 12.54
C VAL A 126 8.55 1.84 13.38
N TYR A 127 7.52 1.34 12.73
CA TYR A 127 6.52 0.51 13.39
C TYR A 127 7.09 -0.88 13.67
N THR A 128 6.98 -1.34 14.91
CA THR A 128 7.23 -2.74 15.26
C THR A 128 6.10 -3.65 14.75
N PRO A 129 6.32 -4.97 14.59
CA PRO A 129 5.24 -5.90 14.24
C PRO A 129 4.04 -5.84 15.19
N ALA A 130 4.28 -5.58 16.48
CA ALA A 130 3.21 -5.44 17.46
C ALA A 130 2.35 -4.20 17.22
N GLU A 131 2.98 -3.06 16.90
CA GLU A 131 2.26 -1.81 16.58
C GLU A 131 1.45 -1.94 15.28
N VAL A 132 2.02 -2.56 14.23
CA VAL A 132 1.28 -2.82 12.98
C VAL A 132 0.08 -3.71 13.26
N ARG A 133 0.28 -4.82 14.01
CA ARG A 133 -0.81 -5.74 14.36
C ARG A 133 -1.91 -5.08 15.19
N ALA A 134 -1.55 -4.18 16.11
CA ALA A 134 -2.54 -3.43 16.88
C ALA A 134 -3.40 -2.53 15.97
N LEU A 135 -2.78 -1.88 14.98
CA LEU A 135 -3.49 -1.04 14.02
C LEU A 135 -4.38 -1.84 13.06
N THR A 136 -3.89 -2.96 12.52
CA THR A 136 -4.69 -3.81 11.61
C THR A 136 -5.87 -4.44 12.35
N THR A 137 -5.65 -4.94 13.57
CA THR A 137 -6.73 -5.48 14.40
C THR A 137 -7.79 -4.41 14.66
N PHE A 138 -7.37 -3.22 15.10
CA PHE A 138 -8.28 -2.11 15.34
C PHE A 138 -9.05 -1.70 14.07
N ALA A 139 -8.37 -1.59 12.94
CA ALA A 139 -9.01 -1.23 11.67
C ALA A 139 -10.07 -2.27 11.28
N HIS A 140 -9.72 -3.55 11.30
CA HIS A 140 -10.62 -4.65 10.92
C HIS A 140 -11.81 -4.79 11.85
N GLU A 141 -11.64 -4.61 13.18
CA GLU A 141 -12.75 -4.59 14.13
C GLU A 141 -13.78 -3.50 13.85
N HIS A 142 -13.37 -2.41 13.17
CA HIS A 142 -14.25 -1.32 12.77
C HIS A 142 -14.66 -1.39 11.28
N GLY A 143 -14.31 -2.46 10.57
CA GLY A 143 -14.63 -2.63 9.14
C GLY A 143 -13.79 -1.78 8.20
N LEU A 144 -12.65 -1.24 8.65
CA LEU A 144 -11.70 -0.51 7.84
C LEU A 144 -10.64 -1.45 7.28
N LEU A 145 -10.00 -1.04 6.18
CA LEU A 145 -8.82 -1.71 5.63
C LEU A 145 -7.55 -0.89 5.93
N LEU A 146 -6.39 -1.57 5.99
CA LEU A 146 -5.11 -0.92 6.23
C LEU A 146 -4.18 -1.05 5.02
N HIS A 147 -3.75 0.11 4.49
CA HIS A 147 -2.67 0.22 3.51
C HIS A 147 -1.36 0.60 4.20
N MET A 148 -0.27 -0.10 3.83
CA MET A 148 1.08 0.25 4.24
C MET A 148 1.89 0.76 3.04
N ASP A 149 2.32 2.01 3.08
CA ASP A 149 3.36 2.51 2.19
C ASP A 149 4.72 1.97 2.64
N GLY A 150 5.21 0.99 1.94
CA GLY A 150 6.49 0.34 2.16
C GLY A 150 7.58 0.77 1.18
N ALA A 151 7.55 2.02 0.68
CA ALA A 151 8.62 2.56 -0.17
C ALA A 151 10.01 2.41 0.47
N ARG A 152 10.07 2.27 1.81
CA ARG A 152 11.30 2.05 2.59
C ARG A 152 11.19 0.84 3.55
N ILE A 153 10.31 -0.09 3.28
CA ILE A 153 10.06 -1.25 4.17
C ILE A 153 11.31 -2.12 4.38
N SER A 154 12.18 -2.22 3.36
CA SER A 154 13.43 -2.97 3.48
C SER A 154 14.37 -2.36 4.54
N ASN A 155 14.39 -1.03 4.68
CA ASN A 155 15.16 -0.37 5.73
C ASN A 155 14.58 -0.67 7.13
N ALA A 156 13.25 -0.67 7.25
CA ALA A 156 12.57 -1.00 8.49
C ALA A 156 12.81 -2.47 8.88
N ALA A 157 12.70 -3.39 7.93
CA ALA A 157 12.97 -4.83 8.13
C ALA A 157 14.41 -5.05 8.61
N ALA A 158 15.39 -4.41 7.96
CA ALA A 158 16.80 -4.51 8.35
C ALA A 158 17.04 -3.92 9.75
N ALA A 159 16.44 -2.78 10.08
CA ALA A 159 16.59 -2.15 11.39
C ALA A 159 15.98 -2.98 12.53
N LEU A 160 14.89 -3.68 12.26
CA LEU A 160 14.22 -4.55 13.24
C LEU A 160 14.78 -5.99 13.27
N GLY A 161 15.55 -6.38 12.26
CA GLY A 161 16.04 -7.75 12.13
C GLY A 161 14.95 -8.78 11.83
N VAL A 162 13.92 -8.38 11.07
CA VAL A 162 12.75 -9.21 10.72
C VAL A 162 12.57 -9.29 9.20
N SER A 163 11.76 -10.23 8.73
CA SER A 163 11.38 -10.33 7.32
C SER A 163 10.35 -9.27 6.90
N LEU A 164 10.16 -9.09 5.59
CA LEU A 164 9.10 -8.22 5.05
C LEU A 164 7.71 -8.71 5.47
N ASP A 165 7.51 -10.01 5.50
CA ASP A 165 6.24 -10.63 5.90
C ASP A 165 5.89 -10.31 7.36
N GLU A 166 6.87 -10.46 8.28
CA GLU A 166 6.67 -10.24 9.71
C GLU A 166 6.23 -8.82 10.07
N ILE A 167 6.53 -7.82 9.22
CA ILE A 167 6.12 -6.42 9.43
C ILE A 167 5.01 -5.96 8.48
N SER A 168 4.40 -6.87 7.71
CA SER A 168 3.31 -6.54 6.78
C SER A 168 2.24 -7.62 6.72
N GLY A 169 2.32 -8.59 5.81
CA GLY A 169 1.30 -9.63 5.59
C GLY A 169 0.96 -10.40 6.86
N ALA A 170 1.96 -10.86 7.61
CA ALA A 170 1.77 -11.57 8.88
C ALA A 170 1.16 -10.69 10.00
N CYS A 171 1.15 -9.37 9.82
CA CYS A 171 0.49 -8.42 10.72
C CYS A 171 -0.95 -8.09 10.30
N GLY A 172 -1.44 -8.61 9.18
CA GLY A 172 -2.79 -8.37 8.70
C GLY A 172 -2.94 -7.12 7.83
N VAL A 173 -1.86 -6.60 7.24
CA VAL A 173 -1.92 -5.52 6.24
C VAL A 173 -2.71 -5.99 5.03
N ASP A 174 -3.67 -5.18 4.54
CA ASP A 174 -4.49 -5.54 3.38
C ASP A 174 -3.78 -5.30 2.05
N THR A 175 -3.07 -4.18 1.95
CA THR A 175 -2.27 -3.82 0.76
C THR A 175 -0.96 -3.15 1.17
N LEU A 176 0.11 -3.45 0.45
CA LEU A 176 1.45 -2.92 0.67
C LEU A 176 1.99 -2.30 -0.61
N THR A 177 2.48 -1.06 -0.56
CA THR A 177 3.43 -0.54 -1.55
C THR A 177 4.80 -1.13 -1.23
N LEU A 178 5.34 -1.99 -2.09
CA LEU A 178 6.70 -2.51 -1.97
C LEU A 178 7.62 -1.74 -2.89
N GLY A 179 8.46 -0.88 -2.31
CA GLY A 179 9.34 0.01 -3.06
C GLY A 179 10.73 -0.60 -3.31
N GLY A 180 11.16 -0.60 -4.57
CA GLY A 180 12.52 -0.94 -4.96
C GLY A 180 13.35 0.28 -5.35
N THR A 181 12.72 1.35 -5.84
CA THR A 181 13.39 2.56 -6.34
C THR A 181 14.26 3.24 -5.30
N LYS A 182 13.81 3.30 -4.04
CA LYS A 182 14.58 3.87 -2.91
C LYS A 182 15.59 2.89 -2.29
N ASN A 183 15.65 1.66 -2.82
CA ASN A 183 16.49 0.57 -2.31
C ASN A 183 17.51 0.06 -3.35
N GLY A 184 17.94 0.93 -4.27
CA GLY A 184 19.03 0.68 -5.23
C GLY A 184 18.60 0.15 -6.59
N LEU A 185 17.30 -0.07 -6.84
CA LEU A 185 16.81 -0.40 -8.17
C LEU A 185 16.66 0.88 -9.03
N MET A 186 16.76 0.74 -10.34
CA MET A 186 16.60 1.87 -11.27
C MET A 186 15.18 2.45 -11.23
N GLY A 187 14.19 1.58 -11.08
CA GLY A 187 12.79 1.92 -10.92
C GLY A 187 12.03 0.62 -10.82
N ALA A 188 11.44 0.36 -9.67
CA ALA A 188 10.53 -0.77 -9.47
C ALA A 188 9.68 -0.47 -8.25
N GLU A 189 8.38 -0.50 -8.46
CA GLU A 189 7.38 -0.38 -7.41
C GLU A 189 6.33 -1.47 -7.64
N CYS A 190 5.78 -1.96 -6.55
CA CYS A 190 4.79 -3.02 -6.61
C CYS A 190 3.70 -2.78 -5.56
N VAL A 191 2.44 -2.95 -5.95
CA VAL A 191 1.35 -3.13 -4.99
C VAL A 191 1.25 -4.61 -4.68
N VAL A 192 1.45 -5.00 -3.44
CA VAL A 192 1.19 -6.36 -2.96
C VAL A 192 -0.15 -6.38 -2.26
N VAL A 193 -1.09 -7.15 -2.77
CA VAL A 193 -2.44 -7.29 -2.22
C VAL A 193 -2.49 -8.59 -1.42
N PHE A 194 -2.76 -8.50 -0.12
CA PHE A 194 -2.90 -9.65 0.78
C PHE A 194 -4.37 -10.02 1.00
N ASN A 195 -5.27 -9.04 0.99
CA ASN A 195 -6.69 -9.28 1.22
C ASN A 195 -7.32 -10.02 0.04
N PRO A 196 -7.88 -11.25 0.24
CA PRO A 196 -8.41 -12.07 -0.85
C PRO A 196 -9.58 -11.44 -1.61
N ASP A 197 -10.37 -10.61 -0.93
CA ASP A 197 -11.53 -9.97 -1.55
C ASP A 197 -11.09 -8.88 -2.54
N LEU A 198 -9.95 -8.24 -2.27
CA LEU A 198 -9.37 -7.22 -3.15
C LEU A 198 -8.62 -7.83 -4.34
N MET A 199 -8.05 -9.04 -4.21
CA MET A 199 -7.23 -9.66 -5.26
C MET A 199 -7.97 -9.81 -6.60
N LYS A 200 -9.28 -10.07 -6.55
CA LYS A 200 -10.12 -10.28 -7.74
C LYS A 200 -10.21 -9.04 -8.63
N GLU A 201 -10.18 -7.86 -8.02
CA GLU A 201 -10.35 -6.57 -8.69
C GLU A 201 -9.03 -5.83 -8.93
N ALA A 202 -7.94 -6.26 -8.31
CA ALA A 202 -6.67 -5.55 -8.29
C ALA A 202 -6.09 -5.26 -9.69
N ARG A 203 -6.22 -6.20 -10.63
CA ARG A 203 -5.75 -6.01 -12.01
C ARG A 203 -6.55 -4.94 -12.76
N TYR A 204 -7.85 -4.83 -12.49
CA TYR A 204 -8.70 -3.78 -13.08
C TYR A 204 -8.35 -2.41 -12.47
N ALA A 205 -8.14 -2.35 -11.16
CA ALA A 205 -7.70 -1.13 -10.48
C ALA A 205 -6.35 -0.65 -11.03
N ARG A 206 -5.36 -1.54 -11.26
CA ARG A 206 -4.09 -1.20 -11.90
C ARG A 206 -4.28 -0.60 -13.29
N LYS A 207 -5.17 -1.18 -14.10
CA LYS A 207 -5.44 -0.66 -15.44
C LYS A 207 -6.12 0.69 -15.42
N GLN A 208 -7.11 0.89 -14.53
CA GLN A 208 -7.82 2.17 -14.37
C GLN A 208 -6.91 3.27 -13.84
N ALA A 209 -6.00 2.95 -12.93
CA ALA A 209 -4.98 3.86 -12.41
C ALA A 209 -3.86 4.18 -13.43
N CYS A 210 -3.95 3.70 -14.66
CA CYS A 210 -2.93 3.86 -15.71
C CYS A 210 -1.56 3.28 -15.34
N GLN A 211 -1.50 2.31 -14.43
CA GLN A 211 -0.27 1.70 -13.93
C GLN A 211 0.14 0.40 -14.65
N LEU A 212 -0.54 0.04 -15.74
CA LEU A 212 -0.21 -1.13 -16.55
C LEU A 212 0.47 -0.71 -17.85
N ALA A 213 1.78 -0.91 -17.93
CA ALA A 213 2.56 -0.68 -19.14
C ALA A 213 2.39 -1.81 -20.16
N SER A 214 2.46 -1.47 -21.43
CA SER A 214 2.52 -2.48 -22.50
C SER A 214 3.76 -3.37 -22.40
N LYS A 215 4.86 -2.83 -21.86
CA LYS A 215 6.14 -3.52 -21.71
C LYS A 215 6.54 -3.58 -20.22
N MET A 216 5.72 -4.26 -19.41
CA MET A 216 5.93 -4.38 -17.95
C MET A 216 7.32 -4.90 -17.58
N ARG A 217 7.94 -5.74 -18.42
CA ARG A 217 9.28 -6.28 -18.19
C ARG A 217 10.41 -5.25 -18.05
N TYR A 218 10.13 -3.97 -18.28
CA TYR A 218 11.07 -2.86 -18.12
C TYR A 218 10.78 -1.95 -16.92
N ILE A 219 9.75 -2.27 -16.14
CA ILE A 219 9.33 -1.51 -14.95
C ILE A 219 10.02 -1.99 -13.67
#